data_7646f3e866e196f96a43a74f2d767e74
#
_entry.id   7646f3e866e196f96a43a74f2d767e74
#
_cell.length_a   1.000
_cell.length_b   1.000
_cell.length_c   1.000
_cell.angle_alpha   90.00
_cell.angle_beta   90.00
_cell.angle_gamma   90.00
#
_symmetry.space_group_name_H-M   'P 1'
#
loop_
_entity.id
_entity.type
_entity.pdbx_description
1 polymer ?
#
loop_
_entity_poly.entity_id
_entity_poly.type
_entity_poly.pdbx_seq_one_letter_code
_entity_poly.pdbx_strand_id
1 'polypeptide(L)'
;MRLLFIFLFCLLSITFVYGDTKTVHKNPGSDKGANVVYPVPPISNERLFYVQRTPNANTIVYDLNLNSDGKLNTEQPVKVYWLKYAEKGQKEELNYIQRKFAYGLTAKALNNGNYDIRFVSYKKFPLTLMRTGDGKYHIFALIAQKQVILNRIFVKIEGGSFWLPNVMYVEVKGSDPLTGREIVERFKP
;
A
#
# COMPACT_ATOMS: atom_id res chain seq x y z
N MET A 1 -0.33 25.60 -13.38
CA MET A 1 0.69 25.03 -12.48
C MET A 1 0.14 23.74 -11.84
N ARG A 2 0.03 22.66 -12.65
CA ARG A 2 -0.67 21.41 -12.30
C ARG A 2 0.20 20.16 -12.56
N LEU A 3 1.53 20.25 -12.43
CA LEU A 3 2.43 19.25 -13.04
C LEU A 3 3.39 18.54 -12.10
N LEU A 4 3.18 18.47 -10.79
CA LEU A 4 4.26 17.94 -9.92
C LEU A 4 3.89 16.84 -8.91
N PHE A 5 2.79 16.11 -9.03
CA PHE A 5 2.36 15.23 -7.93
C PHE A 5 2.03 13.77 -8.26
N ILE A 6 2.47 13.26 -9.41
CA ILE A 6 2.30 11.82 -9.74
C ILE A 6 3.62 11.03 -9.62
N PHE A 7 4.59 11.58 -8.95
CA PHE A 7 5.93 11.02 -8.88
C PHE A 7 6.03 10.00 -7.77
N LEU A 8 5.82 8.76 -7.92
CA LEU A 8 6.52 7.83 -7.05
C LEU A 8 5.78 6.57 -6.58
N PHE A 9 5.02 5.98 -7.46
CA PHE A 9 4.47 4.66 -7.14
C PHE A 9 5.26 3.50 -7.79
N CYS A 10 6.39 3.78 -8.45
CA CYS A 10 7.10 2.80 -9.28
C CYS A 10 8.58 2.65 -8.96
N LEU A 11 8.98 2.45 -7.72
CA LEU A 11 10.38 2.08 -7.45
C LEU A 11 10.55 0.59 -7.16
N LEU A 12 11.15 -0.03 -8.14
CA LEU A 12 12.06 -1.19 -8.16
C LEU A 12 11.55 -2.61 -7.99
N SER A 13 11.74 -3.29 -9.10
CA SER A 13 12.43 -4.59 -9.07
C SER A 13 13.28 -4.66 -10.34
N ILE A 14 14.55 -4.25 -10.29
CA ILE A 14 15.54 -4.60 -11.30
C ILE A 14 16.42 -5.68 -10.68
N THR A 15 16.13 -6.93 -10.97
CA THR A 15 17.12 -7.99 -10.91
C THR A 15 17.66 -8.17 -12.31
N PHE A 16 18.93 -7.81 -12.51
CA PHE A 16 19.69 -8.25 -13.68
C PHE A 16 19.90 -9.75 -13.58
N VAL A 17 19.18 -10.51 -14.38
CA VAL A 17 19.55 -11.89 -14.68
C VAL A 17 20.28 -11.86 -16.02
N TYR A 18 21.59 -12.03 -15.97
CA TYR A 18 22.37 -12.47 -17.14
C TYR A 18 22.08 -13.95 -17.35
N GLY A 19 21.50 -14.30 -18.46
CA GLY A 19 21.22 -15.69 -18.84
C GLY A 19 20.98 -15.79 -20.33
N ASP A 20 21.84 -16.52 -20.94
CA ASP A 20 22.09 -16.88 -22.33
C ASP A 20 20.94 -16.85 -23.34
N THR A 21 21.30 -16.34 -24.51
CA THR A 21 20.53 -16.27 -25.76
C THR A 21 20.17 -17.66 -26.31
N LYS A 22 18.87 -17.93 -26.43
CA LYS A 22 18.30 -18.71 -27.53
C LYS A 22 17.12 -17.98 -28.13
N THR A 23 17.34 -17.41 -29.30
CA THR A 23 16.31 -16.83 -30.18
C THR A 23 15.29 -17.87 -30.58
N VAL A 24 14.08 -17.74 -30.05
CA VAL A 24 12.88 -18.38 -30.65
C VAL A 24 11.94 -17.25 -31.05
N HIS A 25 11.84 -17.05 -32.36
CA HIS A 25 10.77 -16.23 -32.94
C HIS A 25 9.41 -16.80 -32.51
N LYS A 26 8.67 -16.05 -31.73
CA LYS A 26 7.26 -16.30 -31.46
C LYS A 26 6.45 -15.09 -31.85
N ASN A 27 5.46 -15.31 -32.71
CA ASN A 27 4.50 -14.32 -33.21
C ASN A 27 3.85 -13.49 -32.08
N PRO A 28 3.54 -12.21 -32.31
CA PRO A 28 2.77 -11.41 -31.35
C PRO A 28 1.29 -11.78 -31.47
N GLY A 29 0.89 -12.81 -30.74
CA GLY A 29 -0.51 -13.22 -30.60
C GLY A 29 -0.95 -12.94 -29.16
N SER A 30 -1.85 -11.97 -29.02
CA SER A 30 -2.82 -11.75 -27.92
C SER A 30 -2.48 -12.39 -26.56
N ASP A 31 -1.69 -11.73 -25.74
CA ASP A 31 -1.68 -11.98 -24.30
C ASP A 31 -3.02 -11.52 -23.71
N LYS A 32 -3.99 -12.43 -23.68
CA LYS A 32 -5.12 -12.33 -22.76
C LYS A 32 -4.51 -12.34 -21.35
N GLY A 33 -4.51 -11.18 -20.70
CA GLY A 33 -3.85 -10.95 -19.43
C GLY A 33 -4.15 -12.09 -18.45
N ALA A 34 -3.13 -12.84 -18.08
CA ALA A 34 -3.21 -13.79 -16.99
C ALA A 34 -3.79 -13.05 -15.78
N ASN A 35 -4.90 -13.57 -15.22
CA ASN A 35 -5.48 -13.01 -14.01
C ASN A 35 -4.45 -13.10 -12.89
N VAL A 36 -3.74 -12.01 -12.64
CA VAL A 36 -2.78 -11.94 -11.52
C VAL A 36 -3.59 -12.09 -10.25
N VAL A 37 -3.38 -13.19 -9.55
CA VAL A 37 -3.95 -13.38 -8.21
C VAL A 37 -3.10 -12.55 -7.24
N TYR A 38 -3.75 -11.66 -6.52
CA TYR A 38 -3.14 -10.83 -5.48
C TYR A 38 -3.33 -11.52 -4.12
N PRO A 39 -2.29 -12.17 -3.57
CA PRO A 39 -2.40 -12.87 -2.31
C PRO A 39 -2.76 -11.92 -1.16
N VAL A 40 -3.66 -12.36 -0.29
CA VAL A 40 -3.93 -11.63 0.96
C VAL A 40 -2.74 -11.88 1.90
N PRO A 41 -2.14 -10.82 2.46
CA PRO A 41 -1.07 -10.99 3.45
C PRO A 41 -1.53 -11.82 4.65
N PRO A 42 -0.63 -12.62 5.26
CA PRO A 42 -0.96 -13.38 6.48
C PRO A 42 -1.55 -12.49 7.57
N ILE A 43 -2.48 -13.03 8.34
CA ILE A 43 -3.11 -12.32 9.45
C ILE A 43 -2.04 -12.02 10.51
N SER A 44 -2.03 -10.80 11.02
CA SER A 44 -1.18 -10.35 12.13
C SER A 44 -1.99 -9.44 13.04
N ASN A 45 -1.73 -9.49 14.34
CA ASN A 45 -2.38 -8.60 15.31
C ASN A 45 -1.94 -7.13 15.14
N GLU A 46 -0.78 -6.91 14.56
CA GLU A 46 -0.24 -5.58 14.27
C GLU A 46 -0.71 -5.04 12.93
N ARG A 47 -1.35 -5.88 12.06
CA ARG A 47 -1.76 -5.46 10.73
C ARG A 47 -2.79 -4.35 10.78
N LEU A 48 -2.44 -3.19 10.16
CA LEU A 48 -3.36 -2.08 9.97
C LEU A 48 -4.06 -2.17 8.62
N PHE A 49 -3.29 -2.23 7.53
CA PHE A 49 -3.77 -2.38 6.16
C PHE A 49 -2.64 -2.79 5.23
N TYR A 50 -2.95 -2.97 3.94
CA TYR A 50 -1.94 -3.23 2.93
C TYR A 50 -2.28 -2.57 1.58
N VAL A 51 -1.26 -2.35 0.77
CA VAL A 51 -1.36 -1.77 -0.57
C VAL A 51 -0.87 -2.78 -1.60
N GLN A 52 -1.66 -3.01 -2.63
CA GLN A 52 -1.35 -3.84 -3.80
C GLN A 52 -1.44 -3.01 -5.06
N ARG A 53 -0.72 -3.40 -6.09
CA ARG A 53 -0.75 -2.71 -7.38
C ARG A 53 -0.40 -3.64 -8.54
N THR A 54 -0.90 -3.32 -9.73
CA THR A 54 -0.41 -3.95 -10.97
C THR A 54 1.04 -3.48 -11.27
N PRO A 55 1.82 -4.24 -12.06
CA PRO A 55 1.45 -5.53 -12.68
C PRO A 55 1.78 -6.76 -11.84
N ASN A 56 2.37 -6.63 -10.67
CA ASN A 56 2.85 -7.78 -9.87
C ASN A 56 2.13 -7.93 -8.55
N ALA A 57 2.24 -9.11 -7.94
CA ALA A 57 1.58 -9.45 -6.68
C ALA A 57 2.32 -8.95 -5.42
N ASN A 58 3.46 -8.26 -5.56
CA ASN A 58 4.19 -7.74 -4.41
C ASN A 58 3.31 -6.74 -3.65
N THR A 59 3.27 -6.90 -2.34
CA THR A 59 2.35 -6.16 -1.46
C THR A 59 3.14 -5.32 -0.46
N ILE A 60 2.75 -4.05 -0.30
CA ILE A 60 3.27 -3.17 0.75
C ILE A 60 2.37 -3.34 1.96
N VAL A 61 2.97 -3.64 3.08
CA VAL A 61 2.28 -3.92 4.33
C VAL A 61 2.53 -2.80 5.33
N TYR A 62 1.49 -2.42 6.04
CA TYR A 62 1.48 -1.39 7.07
C TYR A 62 1.01 -2.02 8.38
N ASP A 63 1.95 -2.20 9.30
CA ASP A 63 1.70 -2.77 10.62
C ASP A 63 1.94 -1.71 11.70
N LEU A 64 1.35 -1.90 12.89
CA LEU A 64 1.73 -1.14 14.07
C LEU A 64 3.23 -1.32 14.32
N ASN A 65 3.89 -0.24 14.68
CA ASN A 65 5.28 -0.27 15.11
C ASN A 65 5.33 -0.27 16.63
N LEU A 66 5.55 -1.45 17.19
CA LEU A 66 5.65 -1.64 18.64
C LEU A 66 7.11 -1.69 19.07
N ASN A 67 7.41 -1.07 20.20
CA ASN A 67 8.69 -1.22 20.87
C ASN A 67 8.83 -2.61 21.51
N SER A 68 10.00 -2.93 22.03
CA SER A 68 10.27 -4.22 22.70
C SER A 68 9.40 -4.48 23.92
N ASP A 69 8.85 -3.43 24.55
CA ASP A 69 7.92 -3.52 25.67
C ASP A 69 6.44 -3.64 25.24
N GLY A 70 6.17 -3.79 23.94
CA GLY A 70 4.84 -3.92 23.37
C GLY A 70 4.05 -2.60 23.26
N LYS A 71 4.65 -1.46 23.63
CA LYS A 71 4.01 -0.15 23.47
C LYS A 71 4.20 0.41 22.06
N LEU A 72 3.25 1.25 21.65
CA LEU A 72 3.34 1.93 20.36
C LEU A 72 4.57 2.84 20.32
N ASN A 73 5.35 2.74 19.24
CA ASN A 73 6.41 3.69 18.95
C ASN A 73 5.78 5.03 18.56
N THR A 74 5.91 6.04 19.40
CA THR A 74 5.23 7.33 19.25
C THR A 74 5.84 8.20 18.14
N GLU A 75 7.10 7.97 17.77
CA GLU A 75 7.78 8.71 16.69
C GLU A 75 7.44 8.15 15.33
N GLN A 76 7.34 6.82 15.24
CA GLN A 76 6.98 6.10 14.02
C GLN A 76 5.93 5.03 14.33
N PRO A 77 4.65 5.41 14.48
CA PRO A 77 3.62 4.48 14.96
C PRO A 77 3.28 3.38 13.93
N VAL A 78 3.71 3.53 12.68
CA VAL A 78 3.45 2.56 11.61
C VAL A 78 4.76 2.08 10.99
N LYS A 79 4.94 0.77 10.95
CA LYS A 79 6.02 0.08 10.26
C LYS A 79 5.58 -0.30 8.86
N VAL A 80 6.43 -0.04 7.86
CA VAL A 80 6.13 -0.29 6.44
C VAL A 80 7.18 -1.17 5.82
N TYR A 81 6.76 -2.24 5.12
CA TYR A 81 7.66 -3.18 4.46
C TYR A 81 6.99 -3.89 3.27
N TRP A 82 7.78 -4.55 2.43
CA TRP A 82 7.31 -5.41 1.35
C TRP A 82 7.08 -6.85 1.80
N LEU A 83 6.04 -7.46 1.22
CA LEU A 83 5.95 -8.91 1.03
C LEU A 83 6.15 -9.20 -0.46
N LYS A 84 7.29 -9.80 -0.80
CA LYS A 84 7.72 -10.08 -2.17
C LYS A 84 7.15 -11.42 -2.64
N TYR A 85 5.88 -11.45 -2.99
CA TYR A 85 5.23 -12.69 -3.42
C TYR A 85 5.83 -13.29 -4.69
N ALA A 86 6.39 -12.47 -5.58
CA ALA A 86 7.17 -12.95 -6.71
C ALA A 86 8.46 -13.68 -6.29
N GLU A 87 8.92 -13.47 -5.06
CA GLU A 87 10.13 -14.00 -4.45
C GLU A 87 9.79 -14.85 -3.21
N LYS A 88 8.79 -15.72 -3.30
CA LYS A 88 8.32 -16.63 -2.25
C LYS A 88 7.80 -15.96 -0.97
N GLY A 89 7.33 -14.70 -1.07
CA GLY A 89 6.74 -14.00 0.06
C GLY A 89 7.74 -13.45 1.07
N GLN A 90 8.99 -13.27 0.68
CA GLN A 90 10.01 -12.72 1.56
C GLN A 90 9.63 -11.31 2.03
N LYS A 91 9.91 -11.04 3.31
CA LYS A 91 9.79 -9.70 3.90
C LYS A 91 11.03 -8.88 3.58
N GLU A 92 10.84 -7.67 3.06
CA GLU A 92 11.92 -6.76 2.72
C GLU A 92 11.58 -5.34 3.20
N GLU A 93 12.52 -4.69 3.86
CA GLU A 93 12.35 -3.30 4.29
C GLU A 93 12.36 -2.35 3.09
N LEU A 94 11.63 -1.24 3.20
CA LEU A 94 11.70 -0.18 2.20
C LEU A 94 13.09 0.44 2.19
N ASN A 95 13.65 0.62 1.00
CA ASN A 95 14.85 1.45 0.86
C ASN A 95 14.52 2.94 1.10
N TYR A 96 15.57 3.77 1.22
CA TYR A 96 15.41 5.20 1.53
C TYR A 96 14.49 5.94 0.54
N ILE A 97 14.65 5.68 -0.76
CA ILE A 97 13.86 6.36 -1.81
C ILE A 97 12.39 5.94 -1.74
N GLN A 98 12.13 4.65 -1.57
CA GLN A 98 10.77 4.11 -1.42
C GLN A 98 10.08 4.71 -0.18
N ARG A 99 10.80 4.79 0.94
CA ARG A 99 10.28 5.35 2.19
C ARG A 99 10.00 6.84 2.06
N LYS A 100 10.94 7.60 1.49
CA LYS A 100 10.86 9.07 1.43
C LYS A 100 9.87 9.57 0.40
N PHE A 101 9.66 8.84 -0.69
CA PHE A 101 8.94 9.37 -1.84
C PHE A 101 7.76 8.52 -2.33
N ALA A 102 7.64 7.25 -1.94
CA ALA A 102 6.59 6.37 -2.46
C ALA A 102 5.62 5.87 -1.39
N TYR A 103 6.09 4.96 -0.56
CA TYR A 103 5.24 4.15 0.31
C TYR A 103 5.30 4.57 1.78
N GLY A 104 6.22 5.46 2.13
CA GLY A 104 6.35 5.94 3.49
C GLY A 104 5.12 6.74 3.94
N LEU A 105 5.01 6.87 5.25
CA LEU A 105 3.98 7.66 5.91
C LEU A 105 4.62 8.78 6.73
N THR A 106 3.91 9.89 6.84
CA THR A 106 4.15 10.87 7.90
C THR A 106 3.10 10.66 8.98
N ALA A 107 3.51 10.78 10.24
CA ALA A 107 2.64 10.70 11.40
C ALA A 107 2.75 11.99 12.21
N LYS A 108 1.60 12.56 12.58
CA LYS A 108 1.52 13.71 13.46
C LYS A 108 0.62 13.34 14.64
N ALA A 109 1.16 13.39 15.85
CA ALA A 109 0.38 13.14 17.06
C ALA A 109 -0.75 14.16 17.21
N LEU A 110 -1.91 13.68 17.64
CA LEU A 110 -3.10 14.47 18.00
C LEU A 110 -3.28 14.47 19.52
N ASN A 111 -4.03 15.42 20.04
CA ASN A 111 -4.17 15.65 21.50
C ASN A 111 -4.79 14.49 22.30
N ASN A 112 -5.39 13.51 21.64
CA ASN A 112 -6.11 12.39 22.25
C ASN A 112 -5.39 11.03 22.13
N GLY A 113 -4.09 11.03 21.86
CA GLY A 113 -3.30 9.81 21.64
C GLY A 113 -3.50 9.15 20.27
N ASN A 114 -4.23 9.77 19.39
CA ASN A 114 -4.39 9.39 17.99
C ASN A 114 -3.32 10.06 17.11
N TYR A 115 -3.25 9.68 15.84
CA TYR A 115 -2.30 10.25 14.88
C TYR A 115 -2.99 10.58 13.54
N ASP A 116 -2.70 11.77 13.00
CA ASP A 116 -2.94 12.08 11.60
C ASP A 116 -1.83 11.43 10.78
N ILE A 117 -2.21 10.55 9.88
CA ILE A 117 -1.31 9.76 9.04
C ILE A 117 -1.49 10.18 7.58
N ARG A 118 -0.39 10.40 6.87
CA ARG A 118 -0.42 10.77 5.44
C ARG A 118 0.60 9.97 4.65
N PHE A 119 0.21 9.51 3.46
CA PHE A 119 1.18 9.01 2.50
C PHE A 119 2.11 10.13 2.04
N VAL A 120 3.40 9.85 1.96
CA VAL A 120 4.38 10.82 1.44
C VAL A 120 4.09 11.16 -0.02
N SER A 121 3.61 10.19 -0.80
CA SER A 121 3.29 10.32 -2.22
C SER A 121 1.91 10.92 -2.51
N TYR A 122 0.95 10.83 -1.57
CA TYR A 122 -0.43 11.30 -1.78
C TYR A 122 -1.07 11.83 -0.51
N LYS A 123 -0.72 13.05 -0.14
CA LYS A 123 -1.17 13.69 1.12
C LYS A 123 -2.67 14.03 1.16
N LYS A 124 -3.36 13.99 0.00
CA LYS A 124 -4.79 14.32 -0.10
C LYS A 124 -5.71 13.22 0.46
N PHE A 125 -5.19 12.04 0.74
CA PHE A 125 -5.95 10.96 1.35
C PHE A 125 -5.63 10.88 2.85
N PRO A 126 -6.47 11.49 3.70
CA PRO A 126 -6.25 11.54 5.14
C PRO A 126 -6.55 10.19 5.78
N LEU A 127 -5.66 9.75 6.65
CA LEU A 127 -5.81 8.58 7.48
C LEU A 127 -5.70 8.99 8.95
N THR A 128 -6.40 8.31 9.84
CA THR A 128 -6.26 8.50 11.27
C THR A 128 -5.98 7.18 11.96
N LEU A 129 -4.85 7.08 12.65
CA LEU A 129 -4.58 5.96 13.55
C LEU A 129 -5.24 6.25 14.88
N MET A 130 -6.20 5.39 15.27
CA MET A 130 -6.96 5.55 16.51
C MET A 130 -6.99 4.25 17.29
N ARG A 131 -6.96 4.38 18.62
CA ARG A 131 -7.23 3.27 19.54
C ARG A 131 -8.74 3.17 19.77
N THR A 132 -9.32 2.01 19.49
CA THR A 132 -10.75 1.76 19.68
C THR A 132 -11.07 1.18 21.05
N GLY A 133 -12.35 1.06 21.40
CA GLY A 133 -12.81 0.59 22.70
C GLY A 133 -12.40 -0.85 23.04
N ASP A 134 -12.03 -1.65 22.06
CA ASP A 134 -11.45 -2.99 22.23
C ASP A 134 -9.96 -2.97 22.60
N GLY A 135 -9.37 -1.78 22.74
CA GLY A 135 -7.96 -1.57 23.08
C GLY A 135 -7.00 -1.70 21.91
N LYS A 136 -7.49 -1.97 20.69
CA LYS A 136 -6.66 -2.11 19.48
C LYS A 136 -6.54 -0.81 18.72
N TYR A 137 -5.45 -0.67 17.97
CA TYR A 137 -5.27 0.43 17.02
C TYR A 137 -5.78 0.02 15.63
N HIS A 138 -6.48 0.94 14.99
CA HIS A 138 -6.93 0.81 13.61
C HIS A 138 -6.62 2.06 12.82
N ILE A 139 -6.44 1.91 11.51
CA ILE A 139 -6.40 3.05 10.58
C ILE A 139 -7.81 3.30 10.08
N PHE A 140 -8.27 4.52 10.29
CA PHE A 140 -9.54 5.01 9.77
C PHE A 140 -9.32 5.87 8.53
N ALA A 141 -10.20 5.70 7.54
CA ALA A 141 -10.29 6.50 6.34
C ALA A 141 -11.74 6.90 6.08
N LEU A 142 -11.94 7.95 5.27
CA LEU A 142 -13.25 8.29 4.73
C LEU A 142 -13.40 7.59 3.38
N ILE A 143 -14.31 6.63 3.27
CA ILE A 143 -14.61 5.85 2.06
C ILE A 143 -16.10 5.96 1.79
N ALA A 144 -16.48 6.37 0.57
CA ALA A 144 -17.88 6.60 0.20
C ALA A 144 -18.64 7.48 1.25
N GLN A 145 -17.96 8.53 1.72
CA GLN A 145 -18.45 9.47 2.75
C GLN A 145 -18.72 8.85 4.13
N LYS A 146 -18.19 7.65 4.39
CA LYS A 146 -18.28 6.97 5.69
C LYS A 146 -16.90 6.78 6.30
N GLN A 147 -16.81 6.95 7.61
CA GLN A 147 -15.62 6.60 8.35
C GLN A 147 -15.56 5.08 8.50
N VAL A 148 -14.50 4.47 7.99
CA VAL A 148 -14.31 3.01 8.00
C VAL A 148 -12.94 2.63 8.50
N ILE A 149 -12.78 1.42 9.00
CA ILE A 149 -11.48 0.80 9.25
C ILE A 149 -10.91 0.40 7.89
N LEU A 150 -9.77 0.98 7.51
CA LEU A 150 -9.10 0.70 6.24
C LEU A 150 -8.47 -0.70 6.27
N ASN A 151 -8.75 -1.51 5.25
CA ASN A 151 -8.21 -2.85 5.12
C ASN A 151 -7.22 -2.98 3.95
N ARG A 152 -7.56 -2.41 2.78
CA ARG A 152 -6.79 -2.58 1.56
C ARG A 152 -6.87 -1.35 0.66
N ILE A 153 -5.75 -1.04 0.00
CA ILE A 153 -5.71 -0.14 -1.15
C ILE A 153 -5.18 -0.94 -2.35
N PHE A 154 -5.85 -0.84 -3.49
CA PHE A 154 -5.38 -1.43 -4.74
C PHE A 154 -5.20 -0.34 -5.79
N VAL A 155 -4.04 -0.31 -6.47
CA VAL A 155 -3.72 0.66 -7.50
C VAL A 155 -3.63 -0.05 -8.85
N LYS A 156 -4.57 0.24 -9.74
CA LYS A 156 -4.54 -0.27 -11.12
C LYS A 156 -3.71 0.67 -11.98
N ILE A 157 -2.60 0.15 -12.48
CA ILE A 157 -1.69 0.86 -13.40
C ILE A 157 -1.69 0.13 -14.73
N GLU A 158 -1.87 0.87 -15.82
CA GLU A 158 -1.78 0.34 -17.19
C GLU A 158 -0.95 1.27 -18.05
N GLY A 159 0.24 0.80 -18.45
CA GLY A 159 1.16 1.62 -19.24
C GLY A 159 1.77 2.80 -18.47
N GLY A 160 2.20 3.81 -19.22
CA GLY A 160 3.00 4.91 -18.68
C GLY A 160 4.48 4.56 -18.60
N SER A 161 5.28 5.46 -18.04
CA SER A 161 6.69 5.26 -17.80
C SER A 161 6.96 5.01 -16.31
N PHE A 162 8.19 4.61 -16.00
CA PHE A 162 8.65 4.51 -14.62
C PHE A 162 8.43 5.81 -13.82
N TRP A 163 8.59 6.96 -14.47
CA TRP A 163 8.47 8.28 -13.86
C TRP A 163 7.04 8.84 -13.88
N LEU A 164 6.17 8.31 -14.78
CA LEU A 164 4.79 8.74 -14.97
C LEU A 164 3.91 7.51 -15.25
N PRO A 165 3.60 6.71 -14.22
CA PRO A 165 2.70 5.58 -14.38
C PRO A 165 1.29 6.06 -14.72
N ASN A 166 0.64 5.40 -15.66
CA ASN A 166 -0.76 5.67 -15.95
C ASN A 166 -1.65 4.95 -14.94
N VAL A 167 -2.08 5.67 -13.90
CA VAL A 167 -3.00 5.13 -12.89
C VAL A 167 -4.42 5.19 -13.43
N MET A 168 -4.99 4.02 -13.68
CA MET A 168 -6.37 3.88 -14.17
C MET A 168 -7.38 4.17 -13.07
N TYR A 169 -7.16 3.59 -11.90
CA TYR A 169 -7.95 3.84 -10.70
C TYR A 169 -7.22 3.39 -9.43
N VAL A 170 -7.68 3.92 -8.32
CA VAL A 170 -7.40 3.44 -6.97
C VAL A 170 -8.70 2.86 -6.40
N GLU A 171 -8.64 1.63 -5.90
CA GLU A 171 -9.73 1.00 -5.14
C GLU A 171 -9.34 0.98 -3.67
N VAL A 172 -10.20 1.49 -2.83
CA VAL A 172 -10.02 1.50 -1.38
C VAL A 172 -11.12 0.64 -0.76
N LYS A 173 -10.72 -0.28 0.12
CA LYS A 173 -11.62 -1.18 0.86
C LYS A 173 -11.45 -0.99 2.35
N GLY A 174 -12.55 -0.90 3.05
CA GLY A 174 -12.58 -0.85 4.49
C GLY A 174 -13.80 -1.58 5.06
N SER A 175 -13.85 -1.67 6.38
CA SER A 175 -14.96 -2.25 7.12
C SER A 175 -15.65 -1.18 7.95
N ASP A 176 -16.97 -1.17 7.93
CA ASP A 176 -17.77 -0.36 8.83
C ASP A 176 -17.47 -0.80 10.30
N PRO A 177 -17.06 0.10 11.18
CA PRO A 177 -16.62 -0.26 12.53
C PRO A 177 -17.72 -0.81 13.42
N LEU A 178 -19.01 -0.57 13.08
CA LEU A 178 -20.16 -1.01 13.88
C LEU A 178 -20.71 -2.34 13.38
N THR A 179 -20.77 -2.52 12.06
CA THR A 179 -21.43 -3.67 11.44
C THR A 179 -20.47 -4.70 10.86
N GLY A 180 -19.19 -4.35 10.69
CA GLY A 180 -18.20 -5.17 10.01
C GLY A 180 -18.39 -5.25 8.48
N ARG A 181 -19.43 -4.60 7.93
CA ARG A 181 -19.74 -4.65 6.49
C ARG A 181 -18.61 -4.04 5.67
N GLU A 182 -18.19 -4.71 4.60
CA GLU A 182 -17.24 -4.18 3.64
C GLU A 182 -17.81 -2.96 2.88
N ILE A 183 -17.01 -1.91 2.78
CA ILE A 183 -17.27 -0.71 2.00
C ILE A 183 -16.12 -0.53 1.02
N VAL A 184 -16.46 -0.27 -0.24
CA VAL A 184 -15.50 -0.14 -1.34
C VAL A 184 -15.78 1.14 -2.09
N GLU A 185 -14.72 1.87 -2.44
CA GLU A 185 -14.76 3.03 -3.32
C GLU A 185 -13.66 2.93 -4.36
N ARG A 186 -13.95 3.38 -5.58
CA ARG A 186 -12.96 3.54 -6.65
C ARG A 186 -12.95 4.99 -7.12
N PHE A 187 -11.76 5.51 -7.30
CA PHE A 187 -11.57 6.86 -7.86
C PHE A 187 -10.32 6.93 -8.75
N LYS A 188 -10.25 7.94 -9.57
CA LYS A 188 -9.04 8.29 -10.32
C LYS A 188 -8.33 9.42 -9.57
N PRO A 189 -7.03 9.25 -9.20
CA PRO A 189 -6.29 10.26 -8.44
C PRO A 189 -5.93 11.51 -9.26
#